data_4b091f00e6c7f3e51d55053c11c11fc6
#
_entry.id   4b091f00e6c7f3e51d55053c11c11fc6
#
_cell.length_a   1.000
_cell.length_b   1.000
_cell.length_c   1.000
_cell.angle_alpha   90.00
_cell.angle_beta   90.00
_cell.angle_gamma   90.00
#
_symmetry.space_group_name_H-M   'P 1'
#
loop_
_entity.id
_entity.type
_entity.pdbx_description
1 polymer ?
#
loop_
_entity_poly.entity_id
_entity_poly.type
_entity_poly.pdbx_seq_one_letter_code
_entity_poly.pdbx_strand_id
1 'polypeptide(L)' 'MDLNYFEAYRRVWNYHKKFSVVQDNPRYWDAVVEEFHDICEEYDRHPFVVNLGLVVIDELERINKQKGGHNGGKVK' A
#
# COMPACT_ATOMS: atom_id res chain seq x y z
N MET A 1 5.42 25.16 2.66
CA MET A 1 4.42 24.87 1.66
C MET A 1 3.45 23.81 2.14
N ASP A 2 2.21 24.12 2.03
CA ASP A 2 1.20 23.21 2.56
C ASP A 2 0.95 22.04 1.64
N LEU A 3 0.68 20.91 2.24
CA LEU A 3 0.33 19.73 1.49
C LEU A 3 -1.08 19.89 0.92
N ASN A 4 -1.24 19.52 -0.33
CA ASN A 4 -2.57 19.46 -0.92
C ASN A 4 -3.16 18.11 -0.56
N TYR A 5 -4.01 18.10 0.46
CA TYR A 5 -4.54 16.84 1.00
C TYR A 5 -5.39 16.08 -0.02
N PHE A 6 -6.20 16.80 -0.80
CA PHE A 6 -7.01 16.12 -1.80
C PHE A 6 -6.14 15.37 -2.80
N GLU A 7 -5.09 16.02 -3.28
CA GLU A 7 -4.19 15.39 -4.24
C GLU A 7 -3.47 14.20 -3.60
N ALA A 8 -3.08 14.35 -2.33
CA ALA A 8 -2.39 13.26 -1.64
C ALA A 8 -3.30 12.05 -1.49
N TYR A 9 -4.55 12.28 -1.05
CA TYR A 9 -5.51 11.18 -0.95
C TYR A 9 -5.74 10.53 -2.31
N ARG A 10 -5.89 11.34 -3.35
CA ARG A 10 -6.15 10.82 -4.68
C ARG A 10 -4.98 9.99 -5.18
N ARG A 11 -3.77 10.48 -4.94
CA ARG A 11 -2.57 9.75 -5.37
C ARG A 11 -2.49 8.39 -4.67
N VAL A 12 -2.72 8.37 -3.37
CA VAL A 12 -2.67 7.13 -2.62
C VAL A 12 -3.86 6.23 -2.97
N TRP A 13 -5.02 6.81 -3.24
CA TRP A 13 -6.19 6.03 -3.68
C TRP A 13 -5.90 5.32 -5.00
N ASN A 14 -5.29 6.03 -5.96
CA ASN A 14 -4.96 5.41 -7.24
C ASN A 14 -3.96 4.26 -7.05
N TYR A 15 -3.02 4.44 -6.14
CA TYR A 15 -2.08 3.40 -5.77
C TYR A 15 -2.81 2.18 -5.18
N HIS A 16 -3.69 2.43 -4.22
CA HIS A 16 -4.45 1.36 -3.58
C HIS A 16 -5.29 0.61 -4.62
N LYS A 17 -5.95 1.36 -5.47
CA LYS A 17 -6.81 0.79 -6.50
C LYS A 17 -6.01 -0.08 -7.46
N LYS A 18 -4.83 0.39 -7.84
CA LYS A 18 -3.97 -0.34 -8.77
C LYS A 18 -3.59 -1.71 -8.23
N PHE A 19 -3.37 -1.81 -6.92
CA PHE A 19 -2.93 -3.05 -6.31
C PHE A 19 -4.03 -3.77 -5.53
N SER A 20 -5.28 -3.42 -5.79
CA SER A 20 -6.40 -3.96 -5.00
C SER A 20 -6.65 -5.44 -5.22
N VAL A 21 -6.23 -5.98 -6.36
CA VAL A 21 -6.31 -7.41 -6.56
C VAL A 21 -5.00 -8.01 -6.03
N VAL A 22 -5.05 -8.43 -4.79
CA VAL A 22 -3.86 -8.86 -4.07
C VAL A 22 -3.38 -10.21 -4.57
N GLN A 23 -2.08 -10.32 -4.79
CA GLN A 23 -1.49 -11.55 -5.29
C GLN A 23 -0.37 -12.00 -4.35
N ASP A 24 -0.15 -13.29 -4.30
CA ASP A 24 0.86 -13.85 -3.42
C ASP A 24 2.08 -14.25 -4.23
N ASN A 25 2.78 -13.23 -4.77
CA ASN A 25 4.00 -13.51 -5.50
C ASN A 25 4.97 -12.33 -5.30
N PRO A 26 6.28 -12.61 -5.38
CA PRO A 26 7.28 -11.58 -5.10
C PRO A 26 7.21 -10.39 -6.05
N ARG A 27 6.88 -10.62 -7.31
CA ARG A 27 6.84 -9.55 -8.30
C ARG A 27 5.77 -8.51 -7.93
N TYR A 28 4.61 -9.00 -7.49
CA TYR A 28 3.54 -8.11 -7.06
C TYR A 28 4.02 -7.23 -5.90
N TRP A 29 4.62 -7.86 -4.89
CA TRP A 29 5.04 -7.12 -3.69
C TRP A 29 6.20 -6.18 -3.97
N ASP A 30 7.10 -6.56 -4.87
CA ASP A 30 8.16 -5.64 -5.29
C ASP A 30 7.56 -4.39 -5.91
N ALA A 31 6.55 -4.55 -6.76
CA ALA A 31 5.90 -3.42 -7.40
C ALA A 31 5.17 -2.54 -6.38
N VAL A 32 4.53 -3.16 -5.40
CA VAL A 32 3.85 -2.41 -4.33
C VAL A 32 4.83 -1.51 -3.59
N VAL A 33 5.97 -2.06 -3.20
CA VAL A 33 6.98 -1.31 -2.45
C VAL A 33 7.63 -0.24 -3.32
N GLU A 34 7.90 -0.58 -4.57
CA GLU A 34 8.55 0.36 -5.47
C GLU A 34 7.69 1.58 -5.73
N GLU A 35 6.40 1.38 -5.97
CA GLU A 35 5.52 2.51 -6.19
C GLU A 35 5.30 3.31 -4.91
N PHE A 36 5.29 2.64 -3.77
CA PHE A 36 5.23 3.34 -2.48
C PHE A 36 6.40 4.32 -2.35
N HIS A 37 7.60 3.85 -2.69
CA HIS A 37 8.78 4.72 -2.65
C HIS A 37 8.63 5.90 -3.60
N ASP A 38 8.11 5.66 -4.80
CA ASP A 38 7.88 6.74 -5.77
C ASP A 38 6.95 7.80 -5.20
N ILE A 39 5.86 7.36 -4.57
CA ILE A 39 4.91 8.28 -3.97
C ILE A 39 5.58 9.11 -2.87
N CYS A 40 6.36 8.45 -2.02
CA CYS A 40 7.05 9.15 -0.95
C CYS A 40 7.99 10.21 -1.50
N GLU A 41 8.70 9.89 -2.57
CA GLU A 41 9.62 10.85 -3.17
C GLU A 41 8.87 12.02 -3.80
N GLU A 42 7.72 11.76 -4.42
CA GLU A 42 6.90 12.81 -5.01
C GLU A 42 6.52 13.87 -3.99
N TYR A 43 6.37 13.48 -2.74
CA TYR A 43 5.92 14.38 -1.68
C TYR A 43 7.01 14.68 -0.65
N ASP A 44 8.27 14.49 -1.03
CA ASP A 44 9.41 14.76 -0.14
C ASP A 44 9.28 14.03 1.18
N ARG A 45 8.77 12.83 1.14
CA ARG A 45 8.59 12.00 2.33
C ARG A 45 7.76 12.66 3.41
N HIS A 46 6.76 13.43 2.98
CA HIS A 46 5.85 14.05 3.93
C HIS A 46 5.23 12.99 4.83
N PRO A 47 5.28 13.15 6.15
CA PRO A 47 4.81 12.10 7.07
C PRO A 47 3.39 11.64 6.83
N PHE A 48 2.49 12.56 6.48
CA PHE A 48 1.11 12.20 6.20
C PHE A 48 1.03 11.21 5.04
N VAL A 49 1.76 11.50 3.96
CA VAL A 49 1.75 10.65 2.77
C VAL A 49 2.40 9.30 3.04
N VAL A 50 3.52 9.31 3.75
CA VAL A 50 4.19 8.07 4.14
C VAL A 50 3.24 7.20 4.94
N ASN A 51 2.55 7.79 5.91
CA ASN A 51 1.63 7.03 6.75
C ASN A 51 0.45 6.49 5.97
N LEU A 52 -0.08 7.28 5.03
CA LEU A 52 -1.17 6.79 4.18
C LEU A 52 -0.73 5.57 3.36
N GLY A 53 0.47 5.65 2.79
CA GLY A 53 0.98 4.52 2.01
C GLY A 53 1.16 3.28 2.86
N LEU A 54 1.66 3.46 4.07
CA LEU A 54 1.83 2.32 4.98
C LEU A 54 0.50 1.69 5.35
N VAL A 55 -0.55 2.51 5.54
CA VAL A 55 -1.88 1.97 5.81
C VAL A 55 -2.34 1.08 4.65
N VAL A 56 -2.10 1.52 3.41
CA VAL A 56 -2.48 0.73 2.26
C VAL A 56 -1.71 -0.59 2.23
N ILE A 57 -0.40 -0.53 2.45
CA ILE A 57 0.42 -1.73 2.43
C ILE A 57 -0.05 -2.72 3.51
N ASP A 58 -0.33 -2.21 4.71
CA ASP A 58 -0.82 -3.05 5.79
C ASP A 58 -2.12 -3.74 5.41
N GLU A 59 -3.01 -3.02 4.74
CA GLU A 59 -4.29 -3.60 4.32
C GLU A 59 -4.09 -4.67 3.26
N LEU A 60 -3.21 -4.42 2.30
CA LEU A 60 -2.94 -5.41 1.26
C LEU A 60 -2.33 -6.68 1.87
N GLU A 61 -1.46 -6.51 2.85
CA GLU A 61 -0.88 -7.66 3.54
C GLU A 61 -1.93 -8.42 4.33
N ARG A 62 -2.84 -7.70 4.98
CA ARG A 62 -3.92 -8.33 5.71
C ARG A 62 -4.77 -9.22 4.78
N ILE A 63 -5.10 -8.70 3.61
CA ILE A 63 -5.87 -9.44 2.63
C ILE A 63 -5.09 -10.66 2.15
N ASN A 64 -3.81 -10.50 1.92
CA ASN A 64 -2.97 -11.61 1.46
C ASN A 64 -2.96 -12.74 2.47
N LYS A 65 -2.86 -12.41 3.75
CA LYS A 65 -2.88 -13.43 4.78
C LYS A 65 -4.20 -14.16 4.81
N GLN A 66 -5.31 -13.44 4.62
CA GLN A 66 -6.61 -14.08 4.62
C GLN A 66 -6.79 -15.03 3.45
N LYS A 67 -6.32 -14.61 2.29
CA LYS A 67 -6.44 -15.46 1.11
C LYS A 67 -5.55 -16.67 1.21
N GLY A 68 -4.32 -16.43 1.60
CA GLY A 68 -3.37 -17.44 1.65
C GLY A 68 -3.61 -18.38 2.71
N GLY A 69 -4.23 -17.92 3.61
CA GLY A 69 -4.54 -18.50 4.68
C GLY A 69 -4.32 -19.78 4.94
N HIS A 70 -4.03 -20.40 4.39
CA HIS A 70 -3.85 -21.51 4.84
C HIS A 70 -2.99 -21.44 5.92
N ASN A 71 -2.91 -21.17 6.38
CA ASN A 71 -2.20 -21.27 7.41
C ASN A 71 -2.61 -20.60 8.36
N GLY A 72 -3.21 -20.64 8.33
CA GLY A 72 -3.42 -20.31 9.06
C GLY A 72 -4.06 -20.37 9.70
N GLY A 73 -4.41 -20.45 9.61
CA GLY A 73 -4.77 -20.38 10.22
C GLY A 73 -5.09 -20.64 10.99
N LYS A 74 -4.97 -20.78 11.09
CA LYS A 74 -5.12 -20.91 11.85
C LYS A 74 -5.30 -20.59 12.59
N VAL A 75 -5.41 -20.49 12.82
CA VAL A 75 -5.48 -20.12 13.51
C VAL A 75 -5.93 -19.75 14.06
N LYS A 76 -6.04 -19.68 14.35
CA LYS A 76 -6.40 -19.18 14.95
C LYS A 76 -6.54 -19.12 15.38
#